data_f3e67a5ff3e68468a5b69411b587c20e
#
_entry.id   f3e67a5ff3e68468a5b69411b587c20e
#
_cell.length_a   1.000
_cell.length_b   1.000
_cell.length_c   1.000
_cell.angle_alpha   90.00
_cell.angle_beta   90.00
_cell.angle_gamma   90.00
#
_symmetry.space_group_name_H-M   'P 1'
#
loop_
_entity.id
_entity.type
_entity.pdbx_description
1 polymer ?
#
loop_
_entity_poly.entity_id
_entity_poly.type
_entity_poly.pdbx_seq_one_letter_code
_entity_poly.pdbx_strand_id
1 'polypeptide(L)'
;MTSAPPSSPPVASFESLGLKPQLVEALSALGYEEPTPIQQAALPPLLAGKDLLGIAATGTGKTAAFALPLLHHLKPGEAGPHNTSALVLVPTRELAMQVSEAIHRYGQKLGATVLPLYGGQVIGQQLRVLKRGVDVVVATPGRALDHLRRGTLQLENVRTVVLDEADEMLDMGFADDLEAILSGTPENRQTALFSATLPPRIASIAERHLHQPVRVRIAKEKVEPGELPRIRQTAYVVPRSFKIAALGRLLDVESPTAAIIFCRTRTEVDDLTVSLNGRGWRAHALHGGMTQEQRDRVIKQLKSHGTDLLVATDVAARGLDIPRLSHVVNFDVPNAPEAYVHRIGRTGRAGREGVAITLVEARESRLLRNIEKVTGQRITVSTIPTVADLRARRQELMRATLRETLVAGGLESLRSIVEDLAGEFEPLDIAAAAVKLLQDSQDEGRAKEEEEIPAVSPATERPARSSGPSSGPGGRPVRSERGAPKRPAGPPSWDTTRLWIGAGRVAGMRPADLVGAIAGEAGLDSSRIGAIQIADGFSLVEVPEPDANRVIAALKAATIRGRKVVVRKDRT
;
A
#
# COMPACT_ATOMS: atom_id res chain seq x y z
N MET A 1 -20.06 -28.06 50.51
CA MET A 1 -20.86 -27.30 49.52
C MET A 1 -19.88 -26.64 48.61
N THR A 2 -19.56 -27.30 47.51
CA THR A 2 -18.66 -26.82 46.44
C THR A 2 -19.48 -25.95 45.47
N SER A 3 -19.23 -24.64 45.49
CA SER A 3 -19.81 -23.73 44.50
C SER A 3 -19.21 -24.00 43.13
N ALA A 4 -20.08 -24.33 42.17
CA ALA A 4 -19.70 -24.42 40.77
C ALA A 4 -19.16 -23.05 40.28
N PRO A 5 -18.15 -23.04 39.38
CA PRO A 5 -17.70 -21.79 38.79
C PRO A 5 -18.83 -21.13 37.96
N PRO A 6 -18.85 -19.80 37.88
CA PRO A 6 -19.89 -19.11 37.11
C PRO A 6 -19.79 -19.53 35.65
N SER A 7 -20.92 -20.01 35.12
CA SER A 7 -21.05 -20.35 33.68
C SER A 7 -20.72 -19.13 32.84
N SER A 8 -19.78 -19.28 31.90
CA SER A 8 -19.52 -18.28 30.87
C SER A 8 -20.85 -17.85 30.20
N PRO A 9 -21.05 -16.57 29.89
CA PRO A 9 -22.27 -16.15 29.21
C PRO A 9 -22.43 -16.96 27.92
N PRO A 10 -23.68 -17.33 27.54
CA PRO A 10 -23.93 -18.14 26.36
C PRO A 10 -23.35 -17.43 25.12
N VAL A 11 -22.52 -18.14 24.38
CA VAL A 11 -21.95 -17.65 23.14
C VAL A 11 -23.10 -17.35 22.19
N ALA A 12 -23.22 -16.10 21.71
CA ALA A 12 -24.28 -15.71 20.80
C ALA A 12 -24.11 -16.48 19.49
N SER A 13 -25.13 -17.22 19.06
CA SER A 13 -25.18 -17.86 17.75
C SER A 13 -25.88 -16.96 16.73
N PHE A 14 -25.63 -17.16 15.42
CA PHE A 14 -26.35 -16.43 14.36
C PHE A 14 -27.88 -16.67 14.41
N GLU A 15 -28.30 -17.82 14.86
CA GLU A 15 -29.73 -18.15 15.08
C GLU A 15 -30.35 -17.26 16.17
N SER A 16 -29.64 -17.07 17.29
CA SER A 16 -30.11 -16.23 18.39
C SER A 16 -30.22 -14.74 18.04
N LEU A 17 -29.56 -14.31 16.97
CA LEU A 17 -29.60 -12.92 16.47
C LEU A 17 -30.83 -12.61 15.58
N GLY A 18 -31.70 -13.59 15.30
CA GLY A 18 -32.99 -13.38 14.62
C GLY A 18 -32.88 -13.28 13.09
N LEU A 19 -31.84 -13.83 12.48
CA LEU A 19 -31.69 -13.89 11.02
C LEU A 19 -32.70 -14.88 10.40
N LYS A 20 -33.11 -14.64 9.13
CA LYS A 20 -33.89 -15.60 8.35
C LYS A 20 -33.19 -16.97 8.31
N PRO A 21 -33.94 -18.11 8.42
CA PRO A 21 -33.36 -19.44 8.41
C PRO A 21 -32.46 -19.72 7.19
N GLN A 22 -32.82 -19.22 6.00
CA GLN A 22 -32.05 -19.38 4.77
C GLN A 22 -30.66 -18.71 4.85
N LEU A 23 -30.55 -17.58 5.60
CA LEU A 23 -29.26 -16.92 5.82
C LEU A 23 -28.40 -17.69 6.81
N VAL A 24 -28.98 -18.19 7.89
CA VAL A 24 -28.28 -19.02 8.87
C VAL A 24 -27.72 -20.28 8.20
N GLU A 25 -28.53 -20.94 7.38
CA GLU A 25 -28.12 -22.12 6.63
C GLU A 25 -27.00 -21.83 5.62
N ALA A 26 -27.04 -20.66 4.95
CA ALA A 26 -25.97 -20.21 4.06
C ALA A 26 -24.66 -19.97 4.82
N LEU A 27 -24.73 -19.35 6.02
CA LEU A 27 -23.57 -19.11 6.88
C LEU A 27 -22.95 -20.40 7.36
N SER A 28 -23.75 -21.38 7.82
CA SER A 28 -23.26 -22.69 8.24
C SER A 28 -22.57 -23.44 7.11
N ALA A 29 -23.13 -23.40 5.89
CA ALA A 29 -22.53 -23.99 4.70
C ALA A 29 -21.20 -23.33 4.30
N LEU A 30 -20.98 -22.05 4.68
CA LEU A 30 -19.75 -21.30 4.45
C LEU A 30 -18.73 -21.42 5.60
N GLY A 31 -19.05 -22.20 6.66
CA GLY A 31 -18.18 -22.43 7.80
C GLY A 31 -18.15 -21.28 8.83
N TYR A 32 -19.20 -20.47 8.88
CA TYR A 32 -19.37 -19.46 9.94
C TYR A 32 -19.99 -20.14 11.17
N GLU A 33 -19.21 -20.25 12.25
CA GLU A 33 -19.67 -20.88 13.49
C GLU A 33 -20.27 -19.85 14.45
N GLU A 34 -19.50 -18.79 14.76
CA GLU A 34 -19.86 -17.77 15.74
C GLU A 34 -19.76 -16.36 15.15
N PRO A 35 -20.68 -15.44 15.53
CA PRO A 35 -20.61 -14.06 15.09
C PRO A 35 -19.44 -13.32 15.77
N THR A 36 -18.69 -12.56 14.99
CA THR A 36 -17.61 -11.69 15.50
C THR A 36 -18.16 -10.54 16.34
N PRO A 37 -17.33 -9.87 17.18
CA PRO A 37 -17.80 -8.77 18.04
C PRO A 37 -18.53 -7.65 17.28
N ILE A 38 -18.08 -7.28 16.06
CA ILE A 38 -18.79 -6.28 15.24
C ILE A 38 -20.12 -6.80 14.74
N GLN A 39 -20.24 -8.08 14.42
CA GLN A 39 -21.49 -8.71 13.99
C GLN A 39 -22.49 -8.79 15.14
N GLN A 40 -22.05 -9.22 16.33
CA GLN A 40 -22.90 -9.27 17.54
C GLN A 40 -23.49 -7.89 17.88
N ALA A 41 -22.68 -6.82 17.75
CA ALA A 41 -23.11 -5.48 18.08
C ALA A 41 -23.93 -4.79 16.98
N ALA A 42 -23.66 -5.10 15.69
CA ALA A 42 -24.29 -4.42 14.57
C ALA A 42 -25.55 -5.11 14.05
N LEU A 43 -25.64 -6.45 14.11
CA LEU A 43 -26.78 -7.19 13.59
C LEU A 43 -28.11 -6.79 14.25
N PRO A 44 -28.25 -6.76 15.60
CA PRO A 44 -29.53 -6.46 16.22
C PRO A 44 -30.11 -5.08 15.85
N PRO A 45 -29.35 -3.95 15.92
CA PRO A 45 -29.90 -2.66 15.52
C PRO A 45 -30.22 -2.58 14.03
N LEU A 46 -29.41 -3.19 13.14
CA LEU A 46 -29.68 -3.18 11.72
C LEU A 46 -30.89 -4.04 11.35
N LEU A 47 -31.10 -5.18 12.01
CA LEU A 47 -32.30 -6.01 11.87
C LEU A 47 -33.56 -5.29 12.40
N ALA A 48 -33.41 -4.39 13.38
CA ALA A 48 -34.51 -3.54 13.86
C ALA A 48 -34.77 -2.30 12.98
N GLY A 49 -34.10 -2.17 11.83
CA GLY A 49 -34.27 -1.06 10.89
C GLY A 49 -33.63 0.25 11.32
N LYS A 50 -32.76 0.26 12.37
CA LYS A 50 -32.09 1.47 12.84
C LYS A 50 -30.84 1.76 12.00
N ASP A 51 -30.48 3.05 11.89
CA ASP A 51 -29.23 3.46 11.31
C ASP A 51 -28.05 3.08 12.21
N LEU A 52 -26.88 2.89 11.62
CA LEU A 52 -25.70 2.44 12.35
C LEU A 52 -24.44 3.20 11.92
N LEU A 53 -23.67 3.65 12.92
CA LEU A 53 -22.30 4.13 12.75
C LEU A 53 -21.34 3.13 13.38
N GLY A 54 -20.70 2.31 12.55
CA GLY A 54 -19.78 1.23 12.96
C GLY A 54 -18.31 1.64 12.81
N ILE A 55 -17.57 1.72 13.92
CA ILE A 55 -16.13 1.98 13.92
C ILE A 55 -15.41 0.68 14.26
N ALA A 56 -14.79 0.06 13.25
CA ALA A 56 -14.08 -1.21 13.39
C ALA A 56 -12.98 -1.35 12.33
N ALA A 57 -11.87 -1.98 12.69
CA ALA A 57 -10.75 -2.23 11.80
C ALA A 57 -11.14 -3.13 10.60
N THR A 58 -10.32 -3.15 9.53
CA THR A 58 -10.49 -4.11 8.44
C THR A 58 -10.25 -5.53 8.92
N GLY A 59 -10.96 -6.51 8.36
CA GLY A 59 -10.82 -7.92 8.74
C GLY A 59 -11.60 -8.37 10.00
N THR A 60 -12.41 -7.48 10.61
CA THR A 60 -13.24 -7.81 11.79
C THR A 60 -14.57 -8.47 11.43
N GLY A 61 -14.88 -8.67 10.15
CA GLY A 61 -16.16 -9.25 9.71
C GLY A 61 -17.27 -8.24 9.39
N LYS A 62 -16.93 -6.96 9.10
CA LYS A 62 -17.88 -5.88 8.76
C LYS A 62 -18.81 -6.26 7.60
N THR A 63 -18.28 -6.93 6.56
CA THR A 63 -19.07 -7.31 5.38
C THR A 63 -20.29 -8.15 5.76
N ALA A 64 -20.16 -9.16 6.58
CA ALA A 64 -21.29 -9.94 7.06
C ALA A 64 -22.18 -9.12 8.01
N ALA A 65 -21.62 -8.20 8.81
CA ALA A 65 -22.36 -7.37 9.73
C ALA A 65 -23.40 -6.47 9.04
N PHE A 66 -23.14 -5.99 7.82
CA PHE A 66 -24.12 -5.22 7.05
C PHE A 66 -24.86 -6.03 5.97
N ALA A 67 -24.20 -7.01 5.36
CA ALA A 67 -24.80 -7.77 4.27
C ALA A 67 -25.95 -8.67 4.75
N LEU A 68 -25.84 -9.25 5.94
CA LEU A 68 -26.87 -10.13 6.50
C LEU A 68 -28.19 -9.39 6.81
N PRO A 69 -28.18 -8.21 7.51
CA PRO A 69 -29.41 -7.43 7.71
C PRO A 69 -30.00 -6.91 6.40
N LEU A 70 -29.14 -6.45 5.47
CA LEU A 70 -29.56 -6.02 4.14
C LEU A 70 -30.34 -7.15 3.44
N LEU A 71 -29.79 -8.35 3.39
CA LEU A 71 -30.43 -9.53 2.80
C LEU A 71 -31.66 -10.00 3.60
N HIS A 72 -31.65 -9.81 4.92
CA HIS A 72 -32.80 -10.12 5.76
C HIS A 72 -34.05 -9.29 5.37
N HIS A 73 -33.85 -7.99 5.11
CA HIS A 73 -34.95 -7.09 4.72
C HIS A 73 -35.26 -7.14 3.22
N LEU A 74 -34.38 -7.73 2.42
CA LEU A 74 -34.56 -7.79 0.98
C LEU A 74 -35.78 -8.63 0.60
N LYS A 75 -36.49 -8.15 -0.40
CA LYS A 75 -37.51 -8.89 -1.15
C LYS A 75 -37.02 -9.02 -2.60
N PRO A 76 -36.43 -10.15 -2.94
CA PRO A 76 -35.85 -10.37 -4.27
C PRO A 76 -36.88 -10.19 -5.38
N GLY A 77 -36.48 -9.53 -6.47
CA GLY A 77 -37.29 -9.30 -7.66
C GLY A 77 -38.27 -8.13 -7.57
N GLU A 78 -38.37 -7.42 -6.42
CA GLU A 78 -39.21 -6.19 -6.32
C GLU A 78 -38.57 -4.96 -6.98
N ALA A 79 -37.25 -4.97 -7.23
CA ALA A 79 -36.56 -3.89 -7.93
C ALA A 79 -36.97 -3.87 -9.41
N GLY A 80 -37.70 -2.85 -9.83
CA GLY A 80 -38.04 -2.66 -11.24
C GLY A 80 -36.85 -2.31 -12.13
N PRO A 81 -37.06 -2.21 -13.47
CA PRO A 81 -36.00 -1.83 -14.41
C PRO A 81 -35.26 -0.55 -13.98
N HIS A 82 -33.94 -0.56 -14.12
CA HIS A 82 -33.02 0.52 -13.70
C HIS A 82 -32.98 0.84 -12.19
N ASN A 83 -33.79 0.17 -11.37
CA ASN A 83 -33.86 0.38 -9.93
C ASN A 83 -33.05 -0.66 -9.15
N THR A 84 -32.77 -0.32 -7.89
CA THR A 84 -32.18 -1.22 -6.89
C THR A 84 -32.85 -1.00 -5.53
N SER A 85 -32.95 -2.06 -4.74
CA SER A 85 -33.49 -1.99 -3.37
C SER A 85 -32.41 -1.62 -2.34
N ALA A 86 -31.15 -1.92 -2.63
CA ALA A 86 -30.03 -1.62 -1.75
C ALA A 86 -28.80 -1.14 -2.52
N LEU A 87 -28.13 -0.14 -1.96
CA LEU A 87 -26.90 0.43 -2.49
C LEU A 87 -25.78 0.28 -1.46
N VAL A 88 -24.67 -0.34 -1.87
CA VAL A 88 -23.44 -0.44 -1.06
C VAL A 88 -22.33 0.35 -1.76
N LEU A 89 -21.79 1.38 -1.11
CA LEU A 89 -20.70 2.19 -1.61
C LEU A 89 -19.39 1.75 -0.99
N VAL A 90 -18.37 1.55 -1.83
CA VAL A 90 -17.04 1.07 -1.45
C VAL A 90 -15.95 1.83 -2.21
N PRO A 91 -14.73 2.01 -1.64
CA PRO A 91 -13.69 2.86 -2.25
C PRO A 91 -13.09 2.29 -3.54
N THR A 92 -13.01 0.96 -3.68
CA THR A 92 -12.24 0.33 -4.76
C THR A 92 -13.03 -0.72 -5.53
N ARG A 93 -12.57 -1.01 -6.74
CA ARG A 93 -13.16 -2.04 -7.62
C ARG A 93 -13.04 -3.44 -7.00
N GLU A 94 -11.87 -3.71 -6.45
CA GLU A 94 -11.54 -4.97 -5.83
C GLU A 94 -12.48 -5.24 -4.64
N LEU A 95 -12.73 -4.24 -3.81
CA LEU A 95 -13.67 -4.34 -2.70
C LEU A 95 -15.12 -4.46 -3.22
N ALA A 96 -15.49 -3.76 -4.29
CA ALA A 96 -16.81 -3.92 -4.90
C ALA A 96 -17.08 -5.36 -5.36
N MET A 97 -16.10 -6.00 -5.97
CA MET A 97 -16.19 -7.40 -6.36
C MET A 97 -16.28 -8.34 -5.16
N GLN A 98 -15.43 -8.15 -4.14
CA GLN A 98 -15.41 -8.97 -2.93
C GLN A 98 -16.72 -8.88 -2.15
N VAL A 99 -17.22 -7.66 -1.95
CA VAL A 99 -18.50 -7.42 -1.26
C VAL A 99 -19.67 -7.99 -2.06
N SER A 100 -19.67 -7.82 -3.39
CA SER A 100 -20.69 -8.40 -4.26
C SER A 100 -20.69 -9.91 -4.21
N GLU A 101 -19.50 -10.54 -4.23
CA GLU A 101 -19.37 -11.99 -4.12
C GLU A 101 -19.84 -12.49 -2.75
N ALA A 102 -19.51 -11.80 -1.68
CA ALA A 102 -19.96 -12.13 -0.33
C ALA A 102 -21.50 -12.04 -0.21
N ILE A 103 -22.10 -10.93 -0.66
CA ILE A 103 -23.56 -10.75 -0.65
C ILE A 103 -24.23 -11.82 -1.51
N HIS A 104 -23.70 -12.13 -2.67
CA HIS A 104 -24.22 -13.19 -3.54
C HIS A 104 -24.20 -14.55 -2.84
N ARG A 105 -23.07 -14.93 -2.21
CA ARG A 105 -22.95 -16.20 -1.48
C ARG A 105 -23.95 -16.27 -0.31
N TYR A 106 -24.07 -15.20 0.48
CA TYR A 106 -25.03 -15.18 1.61
C TYR A 106 -26.48 -15.20 1.12
N GLY A 107 -26.78 -14.49 0.01
CA GLY A 107 -28.13 -14.36 -0.54
C GLY A 107 -28.53 -15.42 -1.57
N GLN A 108 -27.69 -16.41 -1.85
CA GLN A 108 -27.94 -17.40 -2.91
C GLN A 108 -29.27 -18.14 -2.71
N LYS A 109 -29.55 -18.58 -1.49
CA LYS A 109 -30.81 -19.28 -1.17
C LYS A 109 -32.06 -18.38 -1.18
N LEU A 110 -31.86 -17.06 -1.14
CA LEU A 110 -32.93 -16.07 -1.27
C LEU A 110 -33.19 -15.69 -2.74
N GLY A 111 -32.31 -16.07 -3.67
CA GLY A 111 -32.40 -15.68 -5.07
C GLY A 111 -32.02 -14.19 -5.32
N ALA A 112 -31.27 -13.57 -4.41
CA ALA A 112 -30.87 -12.17 -4.52
C ALA A 112 -29.94 -11.92 -5.70
N THR A 113 -30.24 -10.90 -6.51
CA THR A 113 -29.41 -10.45 -7.63
C THR A 113 -28.49 -9.32 -7.18
N VAL A 114 -27.19 -9.46 -7.46
CA VAL A 114 -26.16 -8.50 -7.05
C VAL A 114 -25.34 -8.04 -8.24
N LEU A 115 -25.11 -6.73 -8.36
CA LEU A 115 -24.32 -6.15 -9.45
C LEU A 115 -23.20 -5.29 -8.90
N PRO A 116 -21.91 -5.63 -9.19
CA PRO A 116 -20.79 -4.72 -8.93
C PRO A 116 -20.72 -3.65 -10.03
N LEU A 117 -20.68 -2.36 -9.63
CA LEU A 117 -20.51 -1.20 -10.51
C LEU A 117 -19.20 -0.48 -10.21
N TYR A 118 -18.23 -0.59 -11.10
CA TYR A 118 -16.92 0.06 -10.94
C TYR A 118 -16.35 0.51 -12.29
N GLY A 119 -15.44 1.46 -12.22
CA GLY A 119 -14.77 2.01 -13.41
C GLY A 119 -13.80 1.02 -14.08
N GLY A 120 -13.53 1.18 -15.39
CA GLY A 120 -12.60 0.33 -16.16
C GLY A 120 -13.20 -0.93 -16.76
N GLN A 121 -14.44 -1.26 -16.43
CA GLN A 121 -15.23 -2.26 -17.12
C GLN A 121 -16.04 -1.64 -18.25
N VAL A 122 -16.30 -2.41 -19.32
CA VAL A 122 -17.12 -1.96 -20.45
C VAL A 122 -18.55 -1.66 -19.96
N ILE A 123 -18.96 -0.40 -20.05
CA ILE A 123 -20.24 0.08 -19.52
C ILE A 123 -21.45 -0.68 -20.06
N GLY A 124 -21.38 -1.16 -21.31
CA GLY A 124 -22.47 -1.91 -21.96
C GLY A 124 -22.87 -3.21 -21.25
N GLN A 125 -21.95 -3.84 -20.52
CA GLN A 125 -22.26 -5.03 -19.72
C GLN A 125 -23.10 -4.62 -18.50
N GLN A 126 -22.70 -3.56 -17.80
CA GLN A 126 -23.41 -3.04 -16.62
C GLN A 126 -24.82 -2.56 -17.02
N LEU A 127 -24.94 -1.85 -18.15
CA LEU A 127 -26.23 -1.38 -18.67
C LEU A 127 -27.22 -2.51 -18.94
N ARG A 128 -26.76 -3.63 -19.52
CA ARG A 128 -27.62 -4.78 -19.81
C ARG A 128 -28.25 -5.38 -18.55
N VAL A 129 -27.48 -5.40 -17.46
CA VAL A 129 -27.96 -5.94 -16.19
C VAL A 129 -28.89 -4.95 -15.50
N LEU A 130 -28.53 -3.66 -15.44
CA LEU A 130 -29.36 -2.61 -14.84
C LEU A 130 -30.73 -2.48 -15.52
N LYS A 131 -30.81 -2.67 -16.83
CA LYS A 131 -32.11 -2.66 -17.57
C LYS A 131 -33.12 -3.67 -17.06
N ARG A 132 -32.66 -4.77 -16.43
CA ARG A 132 -33.53 -5.81 -15.86
C ARG A 132 -33.95 -5.49 -14.42
N GLY A 133 -33.28 -4.53 -13.77
CA GLY A 133 -33.34 -4.32 -12.33
C GLY A 133 -32.43 -5.29 -11.57
N VAL A 134 -31.88 -4.85 -10.46
CA VAL A 134 -31.06 -5.65 -9.56
C VAL A 134 -31.38 -5.32 -8.12
N ASP A 135 -31.42 -6.33 -7.27
CA ASP A 135 -31.80 -6.14 -5.87
C ASP A 135 -30.73 -5.34 -5.11
N VAL A 136 -29.46 -5.63 -5.35
CA VAL A 136 -28.33 -4.99 -4.66
C VAL A 136 -27.29 -4.47 -5.66
N VAL A 137 -26.97 -3.21 -5.57
CA VAL A 137 -25.85 -2.60 -6.30
C VAL A 137 -24.70 -2.36 -5.32
N VAL A 138 -23.52 -2.88 -5.64
CA VAL A 138 -22.27 -2.58 -4.92
C VAL A 138 -21.39 -1.73 -5.82
N ALA A 139 -21.14 -0.48 -5.46
CA ALA A 139 -20.54 0.48 -6.39
C ALA A 139 -19.35 1.26 -5.80
N THR A 140 -18.42 1.64 -6.69
CA THR A 140 -17.51 2.74 -6.40
C THR A 140 -18.21 4.07 -6.67
N PRO A 141 -18.00 5.14 -5.84
CA PRO A 141 -18.79 6.38 -5.92
C PRO A 141 -18.81 7.00 -7.32
N GLY A 142 -17.67 7.21 -7.96
CA GLY A 142 -17.61 7.82 -9.29
C GLY A 142 -18.36 7.03 -10.38
N ARG A 143 -18.41 5.68 -10.31
CA ARG A 143 -19.19 4.88 -11.28
C ARG A 143 -20.67 4.90 -10.97
N ALA A 144 -21.06 4.88 -9.70
CA ALA A 144 -22.47 5.06 -9.31
C ALA A 144 -23.01 6.40 -9.83
N LEU A 145 -22.27 7.48 -9.61
CA LEU A 145 -22.63 8.82 -10.05
C LEU A 145 -22.69 8.94 -11.60
N ASP A 146 -21.79 8.27 -12.35
CA ASP A 146 -21.86 8.21 -13.82
C ASP A 146 -23.18 7.56 -14.29
N HIS A 147 -23.58 6.44 -13.67
CA HIS A 147 -24.85 5.79 -14.00
C HIS A 147 -26.09 6.61 -13.59
N LEU A 148 -26.03 7.32 -12.45
CA LEU A 148 -27.09 8.24 -12.00
C LEU A 148 -27.26 9.40 -12.98
N ARG A 149 -26.18 10.07 -13.37
CA ARG A 149 -26.20 11.18 -14.35
C ARG A 149 -26.72 10.76 -15.71
N ARG A 150 -26.56 9.50 -16.10
CA ARG A 150 -27.08 8.92 -17.35
C ARG A 150 -28.52 8.43 -17.22
N GLY A 151 -29.13 8.47 -16.04
CA GLY A 151 -30.45 7.91 -15.78
C GLY A 151 -30.52 6.39 -15.94
N THR A 152 -29.41 5.69 -15.90
CA THR A 152 -29.30 4.23 -16.08
C THR A 152 -29.29 3.45 -14.77
N LEU A 153 -29.18 4.14 -13.66
CA LEU A 153 -29.41 3.69 -12.29
C LEU A 153 -30.32 4.72 -11.63
N GLN A 154 -31.39 4.27 -11.00
CA GLN A 154 -32.35 5.08 -10.25
C GLN A 154 -32.32 4.63 -8.79
N LEU A 155 -32.40 5.58 -7.86
CA LEU A 155 -32.28 5.31 -6.42
C LEU A 155 -33.57 5.52 -5.64
N GLU A 156 -34.69 5.82 -6.32
CA GLU A 156 -35.98 6.16 -5.71
C GLU A 156 -36.57 5.03 -4.84
N ASN A 157 -36.20 3.77 -5.16
CA ASN A 157 -36.67 2.58 -4.46
C ASN A 157 -35.63 2.00 -3.46
N VAL A 158 -34.53 2.72 -3.21
CA VAL A 158 -33.51 2.28 -2.27
C VAL A 158 -34.03 2.35 -0.85
N ARG A 159 -34.02 1.20 -0.17
CA ARG A 159 -34.43 1.06 1.24
C ARG A 159 -33.23 1.01 2.18
N THR A 160 -32.09 0.57 1.68
CA THR A 160 -30.86 0.44 2.49
C THR A 160 -29.66 1.00 1.74
N VAL A 161 -28.90 1.86 2.41
CA VAL A 161 -27.61 2.36 1.94
C VAL A 161 -26.53 1.95 2.92
N VAL A 162 -25.43 1.40 2.40
CA VAL A 162 -24.25 1.07 3.18
C VAL A 162 -23.03 1.81 2.62
N LEU A 163 -22.27 2.46 3.49
CA LEU A 163 -20.97 3.00 3.18
C LEU A 163 -19.93 2.13 3.91
N ASP A 164 -19.11 1.38 3.18
CA ASP A 164 -18.01 0.60 3.78
C ASP A 164 -16.66 1.22 3.43
N GLU A 165 -15.75 1.23 4.41
CA GLU A 165 -14.47 1.94 4.34
C GLU A 165 -14.66 3.43 3.96
N ALA A 166 -15.58 4.11 4.67
CA ALA A 166 -15.95 5.49 4.37
C ALA A 166 -14.77 6.47 4.47
N ASP A 167 -13.86 6.28 5.42
CA ASP A 167 -12.62 7.05 5.56
C ASP A 167 -11.74 6.93 4.31
N GLU A 168 -11.61 5.74 3.75
CA GLU A 168 -10.86 5.51 2.52
C GLU A 168 -11.49 6.20 1.31
N MET A 169 -12.82 6.22 1.22
CA MET A 169 -13.52 6.95 0.15
C MET A 169 -13.23 8.45 0.20
N LEU A 170 -13.18 9.04 1.40
CA LEU A 170 -12.83 10.45 1.57
C LEU A 170 -11.36 10.74 1.24
N ASP A 171 -10.45 9.86 1.66
CA ASP A 171 -9.02 9.97 1.34
C ASP A 171 -8.75 9.90 -0.17
N MET A 172 -9.61 9.19 -0.90
CA MET A 172 -9.57 9.11 -2.37
C MET A 172 -10.24 10.32 -3.06
N GLY A 173 -10.84 11.25 -2.32
CA GLY A 173 -11.45 12.45 -2.84
C GLY A 173 -12.91 12.31 -3.29
N PHE A 174 -13.60 11.24 -2.89
CA PHE A 174 -15.01 10.99 -3.26
C PHE A 174 -16.04 11.70 -2.39
N ALA A 175 -15.65 12.73 -1.61
CA ALA A 175 -16.56 13.43 -0.71
C ALA A 175 -17.79 13.99 -1.44
N ASP A 176 -17.58 14.71 -2.54
CA ASP A 176 -18.64 15.34 -3.32
C ASP A 176 -19.50 14.29 -4.06
N ASP A 177 -18.88 13.21 -4.53
CA ASP A 177 -19.60 12.10 -5.17
C ASP A 177 -20.54 11.41 -4.18
N LEU A 178 -20.05 11.16 -2.94
CA LEU A 178 -20.86 10.56 -1.87
C LEU A 178 -22.06 11.43 -1.51
N GLU A 179 -21.82 12.74 -1.34
CA GLU A 179 -22.87 13.70 -1.03
C GLU A 179 -23.96 13.74 -2.12
N ALA A 180 -23.55 13.78 -3.39
CA ALA A 180 -24.47 13.77 -4.52
C ALA A 180 -25.29 12.47 -4.61
N ILE A 181 -24.66 11.31 -4.34
CA ILE A 181 -25.37 10.02 -4.35
C ILE A 181 -26.35 9.93 -3.19
N LEU A 182 -25.92 10.27 -1.96
CA LEU A 182 -26.75 10.18 -0.77
C LEU A 182 -27.95 11.12 -0.82
N SER A 183 -27.77 12.33 -1.37
CA SER A 183 -28.87 13.29 -1.59
C SER A 183 -29.90 12.81 -2.62
N GLY A 184 -29.53 11.90 -3.51
CA GLY A 184 -30.42 11.28 -4.50
C GLY A 184 -31.18 10.05 -3.99
N THR A 185 -30.96 9.62 -2.75
CA THR A 185 -31.66 8.47 -2.15
C THR A 185 -32.82 8.91 -1.24
N PRO A 186 -33.87 8.08 -1.05
CA PRO A 186 -35.02 8.42 -0.19
C PRO A 186 -34.59 8.77 1.24
N GLU A 187 -35.29 9.71 1.88
CA GLU A 187 -35.02 10.11 3.27
C GLU A 187 -35.32 9.01 4.28
N ASN A 188 -36.34 8.19 4.01
CA ASN A 188 -36.80 7.11 4.90
C ASN A 188 -36.01 5.80 4.74
N ARG A 189 -34.86 5.84 4.08
CA ARG A 189 -33.96 4.68 3.97
C ARG A 189 -33.28 4.37 5.31
N GLN A 190 -32.85 3.13 5.47
CA GLN A 190 -31.86 2.76 6.49
C GLN A 190 -30.44 3.04 5.98
N THR A 191 -29.61 3.68 6.81
CA THR A 191 -28.22 3.97 6.46
C THR A 191 -27.25 3.33 7.45
N ALA A 192 -26.27 2.55 6.96
CA ALA A 192 -25.19 1.99 7.75
C ALA A 192 -23.84 2.52 7.25
N LEU A 193 -23.07 3.16 8.12
CA LEU A 193 -21.75 3.67 7.81
C LEU A 193 -20.71 2.89 8.61
N PHE A 194 -19.77 2.27 7.89
CA PHE A 194 -18.64 1.56 8.47
C PHE A 194 -17.33 2.26 8.10
N SER A 195 -16.46 2.46 9.10
CA SER A 195 -15.17 3.10 8.94
C SER A 195 -14.16 2.52 9.93
N ALA A 196 -12.87 2.57 9.62
CA ALA A 196 -11.83 2.21 10.58
C ALA A 196 -11.51 3.37 11.52
N THR A 197 -11.70 4.61 11.04
CA THR A 197 -11.44 5.87 11.76
C THR A 197 -12.65 6.80 11.70
N LEU A 198 -12.71 7.78 12.60
CA LEU A 198 -13.80 8.78 12.60
C LEU A 198 -13.23 10.20 12.50
N PRO A 199 -12.64 10.60 11.35
CA PRO A 199 -12.21 11.96 11.15
C PRO A 199 -13.42 12.93 11.07
N PRO A 200 -13.23 14.24 11.28
CA PRO A 200 -14.32 15.23 11.29
C PRO A 200 -15.23 15.18 10.05
N ARG A 201 -14.68 14.89 8.89
CA ARG A 201 -15.46 14.77 7.64
C ARG A 201 -16.42 13.58 7.65
N ILE A 202 -16.01 12.43 8.19
CA ILE A 202 -16.90 11.27 8.35
C ILE A 202 -17.98 11.56 9.38
N ALA A 203 -17.63 12.20 10.49
CA ALA A 203 -18.62 12.61 11.49
C ALA A 203 -19.68 13.53 10.87
N SER A 204 -19.28 14.49 10.03
CA SER A 204 -20.21 15.40 9.33
C SER A 204 -21.13 14.66 8.34
N ILE A 205 -20.64 13.68 7.59
CA ILE A 205 -21.49 12.83 6.72
C ILE A 205 -22.47 12.04 7.57
N ALA A 206 -22.02 11.44 8.66
CA ALA A 206 -22.88 10.68 9.56
C ALA A 206 -23.98 11.56 10.17
N GLU A 207 -23.66 12.79 10.59
CA GLU A 207 -24.64 13.73 11.15
C GLU A 207 -25.70 14.19 10.13
N ARG A 208 -25.34 14.30 8.85
CA ARG A 208 -26.28 14.75 7.81
C ARG A 208 -27.16 13.64 7.23
N HIS A 209 -26.64 12.42 7.13
CA HIS A 209 -27.27 11.35 6.37
C HIS A 209 -27.72 10.14 7.19
N LEU A 210 -27.43 10.11 8.50
CA LEU A 210 -27.91 9.06 9.40
C LEU A 210 -28.91 9.64 10.41
N HIS A 211 -30.00 8.91 10.64
CA HIS A 211 -31.06 9.29 11.59
C HIS A 211 -30.86 8.57 12.92
N GLN A 212 -30.46 9.29 13.97
CA GLN A 212 -30.23 8.76 15.32
C GLN A 212 -29.46 7.41 15.33
N PRO A 213 -28.28 7.35 14.70
CA PRO A 213 -27.59 6.08 14.49
C PRO A 213 -27.15 5.44 15.82
N VAL A 214 -27.27 4.13 15.87
CA VAL A 214 -26.63 3.34 16.92
C VAL A 214 -25.11 3.37 16.65
N ARG A 215 -24.35 3.83 17.64
CA ARG A 215 -22.89 3.92 17.54
C ARG A 215 -22.26 2.65 18.10
N VAL A 216 -21.63 1.87 17.23
CA VAL A 216 -20.89 0.66 17.57
C VAL A 216 -19.40 0.94 17.37
N ARG A 217 -18.64 0.79 18.43
CA ARG A 217 -17.17 0.94 18.38
C ARG A 217 -16.54 -0.33 18.91
N ILE A 218 -15.89 -1.06 18.02
CA ILE A 218 -15.07 -2.21 18.40
C ILE A 218 -13.68 -1.68 18.73
N ALA A 219 -13.34 -1.72 20.01
CA ALA A 219 -11.99 -1.35 20.46
C ALA A 219 -10.98 -2.30 19.81
N LYS A 220 -9.81 -1.76 19.44
CA LYS A 220 -8.66 -2.63 19.15
C LYS A 220 -8.40 -3.43 20.43
N GLU A 221 -8.21 -4.74 20.31
CA GLU A 221 -7.77 -5.55 21.43
C GLU A 221 -6.57 -4.88 22.06
N LYS A 222 -6.69 -4.51 23.33
CA LYS A 222 -5.54 -4.08 24.11
C LYS A 222 -4.71 -5.33 24.33
N VAL A 223 -3.47 -5.30 23.87
CA VAL A 223 -2.49 -6.33 24.22
C VAL A 223 -2.33 -6.28 25.74
N GLU A 224 -2.69 -7.37 26.43
CA GLU A 224 -2.50 -7.50 27.87
C GLU A 224 -1.00 -7.39 28.18
N PRO A 225 -0.61 -6.85 29.35
CA PRO A 225 0.79 -6.79 29.74
C PRO A 225 1.40 -8.21 29.78
N GLY A 226 2.29 -8.50 28.81
CA GLY A 226 2.92 -9.80 28.65
C GLY A 226 2.52 -10.58 27.39
N GLU A 227 1.46 -10.19 26.68
CA GLU A 227 1.13 -10.75 25.38
C GLU A 227 1.95 -10.10 24.26
N LEU A 228 2.43 -10.90 23.32
CA LEU A 228 3.10 -10.39 22.14
C LEU A 228 2.07 -9.74 21.19
N PRO A 229 2.36 -8.57 20.61
CA PRO A 229 1.46 -7.96 19.64
C PRO A 229 1.32 -8.87 18.42
N ARG A 230 0.09 -9.04 17.93
CA ARG A 230 -0.20 -9.86 16.71
C ARG A 230 0.60 -9.43 15.48
N ILE A 231 1.01 -8.16 15.43
CA ILE A 231 1.89 -7.63 14.39
C ILE A 231 3.15 -7.10 15.04
N ARG A 232 4.27 -7.78 14.82
CA ARG A 232 5.60 -7.31 15.20
C ARG A 232 5.99 -6.13 14.31
N GLN A 233 6.25 -4.97 14.91
CA GLN A 233 6.55 -3.74 14.17
C GLN A 233 8.01 -3.33 14.41
N THR A 234 8.79 -3.27 13.34
CA THR A 234 10.21 -2.90 13.40
C THR A 234 10.52 -1.82 12.38
N ALA A 235 11.25 -0.79 12.79
CA ALA A 235 11.75 0.27 11.94
C ALA A 235 13.27 0.21 11.81
N TYR A 236 13.79 0.46 10.62
CA TYR A 236 15.21 0.48 10.33
C TYR A 236 15.59 1.85 9.74
N VAL A 237 16.54 2.52 10.37
CA VAL A 237 17.02 3.83 9.90
C VAL A 237 18.09 3.63 8.83
N VAL A 238 17.78 4.07 7.60
CA VAL A 238 18.57 3.80 6.40
C VAL A 238 18.76 5.06 5.57
N PRO A 239 19.97 5.34 5.07
CA PRO A 239 20.15 6.36 4.03
C PRO A 239 19.39 5.96 2.76
N ARG A 240 18.85 6.94 2.04
CA ARG A 240 18.02 6.69 0.84
C ARG A 240 18.74 5.82 -0.21
N SER A 241 20.04 6.04 -0.43
CA SER A 241 20.84 5.28 -1.38
C SER A 241 20.96 3.80 -1.06
N PHE A 242 20.78 3.40 0.20
CA PHE A 242 20.93 2.03 0.68
C PHE A 242 19.58 1.32 0.94
N LYS A 243 18.43 2.00 0.75
CA LYS A 243 17.12 1.39 1.02
C LYS A 243 16.89 0.07 0.27
N ILE A 244 17.31 -0.02 -1.00
CA ILE A 244 17.14 -1.25 -1.80
C ILE A 244 18.05 -2.37 -1.29
N ALA A 245 19.29 -2.07 -0.94
CA ALA A 245 20.21 -3.06 -0.37
C ALA A 245 19.74 -3.53 1.02
N ALA A 246 19.27 -2.59 1.86
CA ALA A 246 18.70 -2.89 3.16
C ALA A 246 17.45 -3.78 3.05
N LEU A 247 16.56 -3.47 2.10
CA LEU A 247 15.38 -4.28 1.84
C LEU A 247 15.76 -5.72 1.44
N GLY A 248 16.71 -5.89 0.53
CA GLY A 248 17.20 -7.22 0.13
C GLY A 248 17.68 -8.03 1.33
N ARG A 249 18.52 -7.44 2.20
CA ARG A 249 19.00 -8.11 3.42
C ARG A 249 17.87 -8.47 4.39
N LEU A 250 16.90 -7.57 4.56
CA LEU A 250 15.76 -7.83 5.44
C LEU A 250 14.89 -8.96 4.90
N LEU A 251 14.66 -9.00 3.59
CA LEU A 251 13.91 -10.08 2.95
C LEU A 251 14.63 -11.44 3.08
N ASP A 252 15.95 -11.45 2.95
CA ASP A 252 16.75 -12.67 3.12
C ASP A 252 16.71 -13.19 4.58
N VAL A 253 16.81 -12.29 5.56
CA VAL A 253 16.77 -12.65 6.99
C VAL A 253 15.39 -13.08 7.44
N GLU A 254 14.36 -12.31 7.10
CA GLU A 254 12.97 -12.56 7.52
C GLU A 254 12.31 -13.70 6.73
N SER A 255 12.79 -13.98 5.51
CA SER A 255 12.29 -15.06 4.63
C SER A 255 10.77 -15.09 4.53
N PRO A 256 10.12 -14.01 4.03
CA PRO A 256 8.66 -13.91 3.99
C PRO A 256 8.05 -14.99 3.10
N THR A 257 6.94 -15.59 3.55
CA THR A 257 6.15 -16.50 2.70
C THR A 257 5.37 -15.75 1.62
N ALA A 258 4.92 -14.54 1.93
CA ALA A 258 4.38 -13.56 1.01
C ALA A 258 4.48 -12.17 1.64
N ALA A 259 4.88 -11.14 0.87
CA ALA A 259 5.01 -9.79 1.38
C ALA A 259 4.41 -8.74 0.45
N ILE A 260 3.87 -7.67 1.04
CA ILE A 260 3.53 -6.45 0.31
C ILE A 260 4.50 -5.33 0.70
N ILE A 261 5.05 -4.66 -0.32
CA ILE A 261 6.02 -3.57 -0.16
C ILE A 261 5.38 -2.28 -0.66
N PHE A 262 5.18 -1.33 0.25
CA PHE A 262 4.54 -0.05 -0.07
C PHE A 262 5.56 1.01 -0.46
N CYS A 263 5.42 1.56 -1.67
CA CYS A 263 6.18 2.69 -2.19
C CYS A 263 5.28 3.91 -2.36
N ARG A 264 5.90 5.10 -2.35
CA ARG A 264 5.19 6.38 -2.46
C ARG A 264 4.69 6.65 -3.88
N THR A 265 5.47 6.33 -4.90
CA THR A 265 5.20 6.67 -6.30
C THR A 265 5.15 5.45 -7.21
N ARG A 266 4.49 5.60 -8.38
CA ARG A 266 4.40 4.56 -9.41
C ARG A 266 5.78 4.19 -9.95
N THR A 267 6.63 5.20 -10.20
CA THR A 267 7.99 5.00 -10.70
C THR A 267 8.84 4.21 -9.71
N GLU A 268 8.74 4.50 -8.41
CA GLU A 268 9.42 3.71 -7.39
C GLU A 268 8.94 2.26 -7.35
N VAL A 269 7.64 2.02 -7.58
CA VAL A 269 7.10 0.66 -7.68
C VAL A 269 7.75 -0.10 -8.84
N ASP A 270 7.82 0.52 -10.01
CA ASP A 270 8.42 -0.10 -11.20
C ASP A 270 9.92 -0.34 -11.01
N ASP A 271 10.66 0.68 -10.57
CA ASP A 271 12.12 0.60 -10.35
C ASP A 271 12.48 -0.46 -9.30
N LEU A 272 11.73 -0.49 -8.19
CA LEU A 272 11.95 -1.46 -7.13
C LEU A 272 11.60 -2.89 -7.58
N THR A 273 10.53 -3.06 -8.34
CA THR A 273 10.13 -4.36 -8.90
C THR A 273 11.22 -4.91 -9.82
N VAL A 274 11.74 -4.09 -10.73
CA VAL A 274 12.85 -4.47 -11.62
C VAL A 274 14.09 -4.83 -10.81
N SER A 275 14.43 -4.04 -9.80
CA SER A 275 15.59 -4.29 -8.93
C SER A 275 15.47 -5.59 -8.15
N LEU A 276 14.29 -5.90 -7.58
CA LEU A 276 14.05 -7.14 -6.84
C LEU A 276 14.08 -8.37 -7.75
N ASN A 277 13.48 -8.29 -8.94
CA ASN A 277 13.54 -9.37 -9.92
C ASN A 277 14.98 -9.62 -10.40
N GLY A 278 15.78 -8.55 -10.62
CA GLY A 278 17.20 -8.66 -10.96
C GLY A 278 18.06 -9.29 -9.86
N ARG A 279 17.55 -9.39 -8.63
CA ARG A 279 18.18 -10.06 -7.48
C ARG A 279 17.63 -11.46 -7.20
N GLY A 280 16.78 -11.99 -8.10
CA GLY A 280 16.21 -13.34 -8.01
C GLY A 280 14.94 -13.46 -7.17
N TRP A 281 14.35 -12.33 -6.68
CA TRP A 281 13.03 -12.34 -6.05
C TRP A 281 11.95 -12.33 -7.12
N ARG A 282 10.83 -13.00 -6.88
CA ARG A 282 9.64 -12.87 -7.74
C ARG A 282 8.79 -11.72 -7.24
N ALA A 283 9.01 -10.53 -7.80
CA ALA A 283 8.30 -9.31 -7.44
C ALA A 283 7.33 -8.88 -8.55
N HIS A 284 6.14 -8.45 -8.16
CA HIS A 284 5.11 -7.96 -9.06
C HIS A 284 4.74 -6.53 -8.71
N ALA A 285 4.68 -5.65 -9.71
CA ALA A 285 4.25 -4.26 -9.54
C ALA A 285 2.71 -4.17 -9.48
N LEU A 286 2.19 -3.26 -8.62
CA LEU A 286 0.78 -2.91 -8.60
C LEU A 286 0.57 -1.42 -8.35
N HIS A 287 0.17 -0.68 -9.37
CA HIS A 287 -0.07 0.77 -9.27
C HIS A 287 -1.14 1.25 -10.25
N GLY A 288 -1.61 2.48 -10.08
CA GLY A 288 -2.71 3.05 -10.86
C GLY A 288 -2.42 3.31 -12.34
N GLY A 289 -1.18 3.12 -12.83
CA GLY A 289 -0.82 3.20 -14.25
C GLY A 289 -1.05 1.91 -15.04
N MET A 290 -1.34 0.80 -14.34
CA MET A 290 -1.57 -0.51 -14.98
C MET A 290 -2.99 -0.62 -15.54
N THR A 291 -3.14 -1.39 -16.63
CA THR A 291 -4.48 -1.78 -17.12
C THR A 291 -5.17 -2.74 -16.15
N GLN A 292 -6.49 -2.84 -16.22
CA GLN A 292 -7.23 -3.75 -15.33
C GLN A 292 -6.83 -5.21 -15.53
N GLU A 293 -6.60 -5.63 -16.78
CA GLU A 293 -6.16 -6.99 -17.10
C GLU A 293 -4.80 -7.33 -16.48
N GLN A 294 -3.87 -6.35 -16.46
CA GLN A 294 -2.56 -6.52 -15.81
C GLN A 294 -2.73 -6.67 -14.29
N ARG A 295 -3.58 -5.84 -13.66
CA ARG A 295 -3.88 -5.92 -12.23
C ARG A 295 -4.49 -7.26 -11.85
N ASP A 296 -5.50 -7.72 -12.60
CA ASP A 296 -6.19 -8.99 -12.36
C ASP A 296 -5.22 -10.19 -12.48
N ARG A 297 -4.29 -10.13 -13.45
CA ARG A 297 -3.24 -11.13 -13.62
C ARG A 297 -2.32 -11.19 -12.40
N VAL A 298 -1.84 -10.05 -11.91
CA VAL A 298 -0.97 -9.97 -10.72
C VAL A 298 -1.70 -10.51 -9.49
N ILE A 299 -2.95 -10.09 -9.26
CA ILE A 299 -3.76 -10.55 -8.12
C ILE A 299 -4.00 -12.06 -8.19
N LYS A 300 -4.26 -12.60 -9.39
CA LYS A 300 -4.44 -14.03 -9.59
C LYS A 300 -3.15 -14.81 -9.30
N GLN A 301 -2.00 -14.31 -9.75
CA GLN A 301 -0.69 -14.93 -9.47
C GLN A 301 -0.39 -14.97 -7.98
N LEU A 302 -0.62 -13.86 -7.25
CA LEU A 302 -0.44 -13.79 -5.80
C LEU A 302 -1.34 -14.78 -5.03
N LYS A 303 -2.54 -15.05 -5.53
CA LYS A 303 -3.46 -16.01 -4.91
C LYS A 303 -3.06 -17.47 -5.17
N SER A 304 -2.41 -17.75 -6.30
CA SER A 304 -2.06 -19.10 -6.73
C SER A 304 -0.67 -19.58 -6.28
N HIS A 305 0.28 -18.67 -6.03
CA HIS A 305 1.67 -18.98 -5.73
C HIS A 305 2.07 -18.49 -4.34
N GLY A 306 2.71 -19.36 -3.53
CA GLY A 306 2.94 -19.14 -2.11
C GLY A 306 4.05 -18.16 -1.73
N THR A 307 4.88 -17.67 -2.66
CA THR A 307 6.10 -16.89 -2.33
C THR A 307 6.31 -15.77 -3.33
N ASP A 308 5.49 -14.74 -3.31
CA ASP A 308 5.65 -13.60 -4.20
C ASP A 308 5.66 -12.29 -3.42
N LEU A 309 6.45 -11.35 -3.92
CA LEU A 309 6.51 -9.98 -3.41
C LEU A 309 5.59 -9.11 -4.24
N LEU A 310 4.67 -8.41 -3.61
CA LEU A 310 3.87 -7.38 -4.25
C LEU A 310 4.45 -6.02 -3.92
N VAL A 311 4.91 -5.27 -4.92
CA VAL A 311 5.33 -3.87 -4.76
C VAL A 311 4.18 -2.96 -5.20
N ALA A 312 3.68 -2.13 -4.31
CA ALA A 312 2.45 -1.39 -4.58
C ALA A 312 2.44 0.05 -4.04
N THR A 313 1.62 0.90 -4.67
CA THR A 313 1.23 2.18 -4.07
C THR A 313 0.02 1.98 -3.15
N ASP A 314 -0.18 2.89 -2.17
CA ASP A 314 -1.33 2.84 -1.25
C ASP A 314 -2.66 2.70 -2.00
N VAL A 315 -2.90 3.55 -3.00
CA VAL A 315 -4.15 3.57 -3.76
C VAL A 315 -4.42 2.23 -4.47
N ALA A 316 -3.37 1.60 -4.99
CA ALA A 316 -3.54 0.35 -5.74
C ALA A 316 -3.70 -0.87 -4.83
N ALA A 317 -3.14 -0.83 -3.62
CA ALA A 317 -3.23 -1.90 -2.63
C ALA A 317 -4.49 -1.83 -1.75
N ARG A 318 -5.24 -0.72 -1.79
CA ARG A 318 -6.51 -0.55 -1.07
C ARG A 318 -7.54 -1.57 -1.56
N GLY A 319 -8.33 -2.10 -0.64
CA GLY A 319 -9.37 -3.08 -0.96
C GLY A 319 -8.86 -4.46 -1.40
N LEU A 320 -7.54 -4.68 -1.48
CA LEU A 320 -7.00 -5.99 -1.79
C LEU A 320 -7.14 -6.92 -0.59
N ASP A 321 -7.84 -8.01 -0.79
CA ASP A 321 -7.79 -9.16 0.11
C ASP A 321 -6.79 -10.17 -0.43
N ILE A 322 -5.58 -10.12 0.12
CA ILE A 322 -4.53 -11.08 -0.16
C ILE A 322 -4.46 -11.99 1.07
N PRO A 323 -5.00 -13.21 0.97
CA PRO A 323 -4.89 -14.15 2.06
C PRO A 323 -3.41 -14.55 2.25
N ARG A 324 -2.96 -14.64 3.49
CA ARG A 324 -1.64 -15.17 3.88
C ARG A 324 -0.44 -14.24 3.69
N LEU A 325 -0.61 -12.92 3.69
CA LEU A 325 0.55 -12.03 3.81
C LEU A 325 1.19 -12.20 5.18
N SER A 326 2.43 -12.69 5.19
CA SER A 326 3.24 -12.79 6.42
C SER A 326 3.88 -11.45 6.77
N HIS A 327 4.25 -10.66 5.76
CA HIS A 327 4.99 -9.41 5.94
C HIS A 327 4.36 -8.23 5.22
N VAL A 328 4.45 -7.07 5.86
CA VAL A 328 4.20 -5.76 5.27
C VAL A 328 5.47 -4.94 5.37
N VAL A 329 5.94 -4.40 4.26
CA VAL A 329 7.11 -3.53 4.25
C VAL A 329 6.70 -2.13 3.80
N ASN A 330 6.93 -1.13 4.64
CA ASN A 330 6.87 0.27 4.26
C ASN A 330 8.26 0.67 3.73
N PHE A 331 8.44 0.65 2.41
CA PHE A 331 9.67 1.15 1.78
C PHE A 331 9.83 2.65 2.01
N ASP A 332 8.70 3.36 2.08
CA ASP A 332 8.60 4.75 2.51
C ASP A 332 7.63 4.90 3.66
N VAL A 333 8.02 5.72 4.65
CA VAL A 333 7.14 6.08 5.77
C VAL A 333 5.91 6.80 5.24
N PRO A 334 4.69 6.35 5.55
CA PRO A 334 3.48 7.05 5.13
C PRO A 334 3.36 8.39 5.85
N ASN A 335 2.79 9.39 5.16
CA ASN A 335 2.64 10.74 5.71
C ASN A 335 1.58 10.82 6.82
N ALA A 336 0.56 9.95 6.76
CA ALA A 336 -0.55 9.91 7.69
C ALA A 336 -0.50 8.63 8.55
N PRO A 337 -0.72 8.75 9.88
CA PRO A 337 -0.78 7.59 10.77
C PRO A 337 -1.85 6.56 10.38
N GLU A 338 -2.98 7.02 9.85
CA GLU A 338 -4.08 6.18 9.38
C GLU A 338 -3.61 5.28 8.23
N ALA A 339 -2.87 5.83 7.26
CA ALA A 339 -2.29 5.07 6.16
C ALA A 339 -1.33 3.97 6.67
N TYR A 340 -0.54 4.26 7.72
CA TYR A 340 0.30 3.26 8.36
C TYR A 340 -0.51 2.08 8.89
N VAL A 341 -1.59 2.37 9.62
CA VAL A 341 -2.49 1.34 10.18
C VAL A 341 -3.12 0.50 9.07
N HIS A 342 -3.57 1.13 7.99
CA HIS A 342 -4.17 0.44 6.84
C HIS A 342 -3.17 -0.44 6.10
N ARG A 343 -1.90 -0.02 6.01
CA ARG A 343 -0.83 -0.83 5.41
C ARG A 343 -0.53 -2.06 6.26
N ILE A 344 -0.21 -1.88 7.55
CA ILE A 344 0.15 -3.01 8.42
C ILE A 344 -1.01 -3.97 8.64
N GLY A 345 -2.26 -3.48 8.60
CA GLY A 345 -3.47 -4.31 8.65
C GLY A 345 -3.67 -5.23 7.42
N ARG A 346 -2.72 -5.28 6.47
CA ARG A 346 -2.70 -6.30 5.41
C ARG A 346 -2.15 -7.63 5.91
N THR A 347 -1.38 -7.65 7.00
CA THR A 347 -0.93 -8.87 7.70
C THR A 347 -1.62 -9.01 9.05
N GLY A 348 -1.37 -10.08 9.79
CA GLY A 348 -1.95 -10.32 11.11
C GLY A 348 -3.47 -10.57 11.10
N ARG A 349 -4.04 -11.05 9.98
CA ARG A 349 -5.48 -11.30 9.82
C ARG A 349 -5.88 -12.69 10.27
N ALA A 350 -7.13 -12.84 10.68
CA ALA A 350 -7.72 -14.13 11.10
C ALA A 350 -6.92 -14.83 12.24
N GLY A 351 -6.48 -14.05 13.23
CA GLY A 351 -5.78 -14.60 14.41
C GLY A 351 -4.32 -14.99 14.19
N ARG A 352 -3.76 -14.77 12.99
CA ARG A 352 -2.36 -15.08 12.65
C ARG A 352 -1.42 -13.97 13.07
N GLU A 353 -0.16 -14.31 13.31
CA GLU A 353 0.91 -13.35 13.51
C GLU A 353 1.32 -12.69 12.20
N GLY A 354 1.82 -11.45 12.28
CA GLY A 354 2.30 -10.69 11.14
C GLY A 354 3.56 -9.89 11.47
N VAL A 355 4.30 -9.51 10.46
CA VAL A 355 5.50 -8.68 10.59
C VAL A 355 5.33 -7.41 9.76
N ALA A 356 5.58 -6.26 10.38
CA ALA A 356 5.59 -4.96 9.72
C ALA A 356 6.99 -4.34 9.83
N ILE A 357 7.62 -4.11 8.69
CA ILE A 357 8.94 -3.51 8.56
C ILE A 357 8.80 -2.12 7.98
N THR A 358 9.50 -1.14 8.54
CA THR A 358 9.48 0.24 8.02
C THR A 358 10.91 0.74 7.79
N LEU A 359 11.24 1.11 6.55
CA LEU A 359 12.50 1.76 6.21
C LEU A 359 12.35 3.27 6.40
N VAL A 360 13.17 3.84 7.27
CA VAL A 360 13.05 5.23 7.72
C VAL A 360 14.31 6.00 7.36
N GLU A 361 14.20 7.12 6.65
CA GLU A 361 15.32 8.06 6.53
C GLU A 361 15.43 8.89 7.83
N ALA A 362 16.64 9.31 8.21
CA ALA A 362 16.86 10.08 9.45
C ALA A 362 15.92 11.30 9.55
N ARG A 363 15.64 11.96 8.41
CA ARG A 363 14.71 13.10 8.34
C ARG A 363 13.24 12.74 8.56
N GLU A 364 12.87 11.47 8.40
CA GLU A 364 11.49 10.95 8.57
C GLU A 364 11.20 10.47 10.00
N SER A 365 12.18 10.55 10.90
CA SER A 365 12.02 10.12 12.31
C SER A 365 10.88 10.83 13.06
N ARG A 366 10.53 12.05 12.63
CA ARG A 366 9.35 12.78 13.18
C ARG A 366 8.03 12.14 12.76
N LEU A 367 7.93 11.66 11.51
CA LEU A 367 6.75 10.96 11.01
C LEU A 367 6.55 9.66 11.80
N LEU A 368 7.61 8.90 12.02
CA LEU A 368 7.56 7.66 12.80
C LEU A 368 7.04 7.92 14.23
N ARG A 369 7.59 8.92 14.93
CA ARG A 369 7.11 9.32 16.28
C ARG A 369 5.65 9.77 16.28
N ASN A 370 5.20 10.47 15.25
CA ASN A 370 3.80 10.85 15.12
C ASN A 370 2.90 9.62 14.94
N ILE A 371 3.34 8.64 14.15
CA ILE A 371 2.63 7.36 13.99
C ILE A 371 2.51 6.65 15.34
N GLU A 372 3.59 6.49 16.10
CA GLU A 372 3.57 5.89 17.43
C GLU A 372 2.59 6.60 18.38
N LYS A 373 2.64 7.95 18.40
CA LYS A 373 1.77 8.76 19.26
C LYS A 373 0.28 8.59 18.94
N VAL A 374 -0.07 8.58 17.65
CA VAL A 374 -1.48 8.48 17.22
C VAL A 374 -2.00 7.06 17.32
N THR A 375 -1.17 6.07 17.00
CA THR A 375 -1.58 4.65 17.05
C THR A 375 -1.54 4.07 18.46
N GLY A 376 -0.80 4.69 19.38
CA GLY A 376 -0.53 4.17 20.73
C GLY A 376 0.32 2.90 20.74
N GLN A 377 0.91 2.54 19.60
CA GLN A 377 1.75 1.33 19.47
C GLN A 377 3.22 1.73 19.37
N ARG A 378 4.08 1.03 20.09
CA ARG A 378 5.52 1.23 20.02
C ARG A 378 6.09 0.48 18.83
N ILE A 379 6.93 1.17 18.03
CA ILE A 379 7.65 0.60 16.90
C ILE A 379 9.11 0.40 17.34
N THR A 380 9.58 -0.84 17.32
CA THR A 380 10.96 -1.14 17.72
C THR A 380 11.93 -0.63 16.66
N VAL A 381 12.84 0.25 17.02
CA VAL A 381 13.90 0.70 16.12
C VAL A 381 15.08 -0.28 16.23
N SER A 382 15.46 -0.89 15.11
CA SER A 382 16.55 -1.87 15.04
C SER A 382 17.62 -1.44 14.03
N THR A 383 18.80 -2.03 14.15
CA THR A 383 19.88 -1.89 13.15
C THR A 383 19.66 -2.85 12.01
N ILE A 384 20.09 -2.45 10.80
CA ILE A 384 20.03 -3.34 9.64
C ILE A 384 20.94 -4.53 9.88
N PRO A 385 20.51 -5.75 9.52
CA PRO A 385 21.36 -6.94 9.61
C PRO A 385 22.70 -6.73 8.89
N THR A 386 23.78 -7.11 9.54
CA THR A 386 25.13 -7.05 8.97
C THR A 386 25.32 -8.15 7.92
N VAL A 387 26.38 -8.04 7.14
CA VAL A 387 26.78 -9.14 6.22
C VAL A 387 27.05 -10.43 6.98
N ALA A 388 27.58 -10.34 8.21
CA ALA A 388 27.80 -11.50 9.07
C ALA A 388 26.48 -12.17 9.48
N ASP A 389 25.46 -11.38 9.85
CA ASP A 389 24.12 -11.89 10.20
C ASP A 389 23.48 -12.60 9.00
N LEU A 390 23.64 -12.02 7.80
CA LEU A 390 23.13 -12.61 6.57
C LEU A 390 23.79 -13.96 6.27
N ARG A 391 25.12 -14.04 6.40
CA ARG A 391 25.88 -15.27 6.22
C ARG A 391 25.47 -16.34 7.24
N ALA A 392 25.33 -15.96 8.50
CA ALA A 392 24.89 -16.86 9.56
C ALA A 392 23.47 -17.42 9.26
N ARG A 393 22.56 -16.56 8.82
CA ARG A 393 21.20 -16.98 8.46
C ARG A 393 21.16 -17.91 7.25
N ARG A 394 21.95 -17.63 6.21
CA ARG A 394 22.09 -18.51 5.04
C ARG A 394 22.63 -19.88 5.43
N GLN A 395 23.62 -19.94 6.31
CA GLN A 395 24.16 -21.19 6.82
C GLN A 395 23.11 -21.99 7.62
N GLU A 396 22.30 -21.30 8.44
CA GLU A 396 21.23 -21.95 9.20
C GLU A 396 20.17 -22.55 8.27
N LEU A 397 19.70 -21.79 7.27
CA LEU A 397 18.75 -22.27 6.25
C LEU A 397 19.32 -23.45 5.46
N MET A 398 20.58 -23.38 5.05
CA MET A 398 21.27 -24.47 4.37
C MET A 398 21.29 -25.75 5.22
N ARG A 399 21.63 -25.63 6.52
CA ARG A 399 21.61 -26.76 7.45
C ARG A 399 20.21 -27.36 7.59
N ALA A 400 19.17 -26.51 7.66
CA ALA A 400 17.79 -26.97 7.75
C ALA A 400 17.39 -27.73 6.48
N THR A 401 17.65 -27.17 5.29
CA THR A 401 17.36 -27.79 4.00
C THR A 401 18.08 -29.14 3.82
N LEU A 402 19.37 -29.19 4.17
CA LEU A 402 20.13 -30.44 4.13
C LEU A 402 19.54 -31.50 5.06
N ARG A 403 19.14 -31.11 6.27
CA ARG A 403 18.51 -32.03 7.23
C ARG A 403 17.18 -32.55 6.70
N GLU A 404 16.33 -31.69 6.16
CA GLU A 404 15.04 -32.07 5.56
C GLU A 404 15.24 -33.04 4.39
N THR A 405 16.21 -32.75 3.50
CA THR A 405 16.54 -33.61 2.36
C THR A 405 17.05 -34.99 2.82
N LEU A 406 17.89 -35.03 3.85
CA LEU A 406 18.38 -36.29 4.42
C LEU A 406 17.25 -37.12 5.06
N VAL A 407 16.31 -36.47 5.75
CA VAL A 407 15.15 -37.14 6.37
C VAL A 407 14.15 -37.61 5.31
N ALA A 408 13.94 -36.84 4.23
CA ALA A 408 13.04 -37.19 3.14
C ALA A 408 13.54 -38.42 2.33
N GLY A 409 14.85 -38.68 2.34
CA GLY A 409 15.42 -39.80 1.59
C GLY A 409 15.45 -39.58 0.08
N GLY A 410 15.43 -40.67 -0.70
CA GLY A 410 15.47 -40.59 -2.17
C GLY A 410 16.87 -40.29 -2.74
N LEU A 411 17.90 -40.58 -1.96
CA LEU A 411 19.30 -40.28 -2.31
C LEU A 411 20.03 -41.46 -2.99
N GLU A 412 19.34 -42.60 -3.19
CA GLU A 412 19.95 -43.82 -3.69
C GLU A 412 20.66 -43.63 -5.02
N SER A 413 20.04 -42.90 -5.95
CA SER A 413 20.61 -42.64 -7.28
C SER A 413 21.84 -41.72 -7.25
N LEU A 414 22.02 -40.94 -6.17
CA LEU A 414 23.15 -40.03 -6.01
C LEU A 414 24.31 -40.63 -5.21
N ARG A 415 24.03 -41.73 -4.49
CA ARG A 415 25.05 -42.42 -3.68
C ARG A 415 26.18 -42.98 -4.51
N SER A 416 25.91 -43.54 -5.71
CA SER A 416 26.93 -44.05 -6.62
C SER A 416 27.97 -42.99 -6.97
N ILE A 417 27.56 -41.74 -7.19
CA ILE A 417 28.50 -40.62 -7.47
C ILE A 417 29.42 -40.38 -6.27
N VAL A 418 28.85 -40.43 -5.06
CA VAL A 418 29.61 -40.22 -3.83
C VAL A 418 30.54 -41.40 -3.55
N GLU A 419 30.10 -42.64 -3.82
CA GLU A 419 30.91 -43.85 -3.65
C GLU A 419 32.11 -43.86 -4.62
N ASP A 420 31.92 -43.47 -5.89
CA ASP A 420 32.99 -43.38 -6.87
C ASP A 420 34.05 -42.34 -6.42
N LEU A 421 33.61 -41.16 -5.92
CA LEU A 421 34.49 -40.11 -5.42
C LEU A 421 35.16 -40.47 -4.08
N ALA A 422 34.53 -41.29 -3.25
CA ALA A 422 35.05 -41.72 -1.95
C ALA A 422 36.26 -42.65 -2.08
N GLY A 423 36.52 -43.19 -3.27
CA GLY A 423 37.78 -43.88 -3.60
C GLY A 423 39.01 -42.94 -3.70
N GLU A 424 38.80 -41.64 -3.93
CA GLU A 424 39.86 -40.67 -4.15
C GLU A 424 39.90 -39.56 -3.06
N PHE A 425 38.75 -39.21 -2.47
CA PHE A 425 38.59 -38.11 -1.53
C PHE A 425 37.85 -38.53 -0.25
N GLU A 426 38.12 -37.83 0.85
CA GLU A 426 37.40 -38.04 2.09
C GLU A 426 35.89 -37.67 1.93
N PRO A 427 34.95 -38.48 2.46
CA PRO A 427 33.53 -38.20 2.34
C PRO A 427 33.11 -36.78 2.87
N LEU A 428 33.86 -36.24 3.84
CA LEU A 428 33.63 -34.90 4.36
C LEU A 428 33.94 -33.82 3.34
N ASP A 429 35.02 -34.02 2.57
CA ASP A 429 35.45 -33.08 1.51
C ASP A 429 34.49 -33.10 0.33
N ILE A 430 33.97 -34.27 -0.03
CA ILE A 430 32.93 -34.42 -1.06
C ILE A 430 31.65 -33.67 -0.64
N ALA A 431 31.25 -33.85 0.62
CA ALA A 431 30.08 -33.13 1.17
C ALA A 431 30.34 -31.61 1.19
N ALA A 432 31.50 -31.15 1.59
CA ALA A 432 31.86 -29.74 1.59
C ALA A 432 31.86 -29.13 0.17
N ALA A 433 32.39 -29.88 -0.84
CA ALA A 433 32.36 -29.47 -2.23
C ALA A 433 30.92 -29.36 -2.78
N ALA A 434 30.04 -30.32 -2.46
CA ALA A 434 28.63 -30.27 -2.84
C ALA A 434 27.91 -29.07 -2.22
N VAL A 435 28.15 -28.78 -0.94
CA VAL A 435 27.60 -27.61 -0.25
C VAL A 435 28.12 -26.32 -0.89
N LYS A 436 29.40 -26.26 -1.25
CA LYS A 436 29.98 -25.11 -1.93
C LYS A 436 29.36 -24.88 -3.31
N LEU A 437 29.19 -25.92 -4.12
CA LEU A 437 28.53 -25.81 -5.44
C LEU A 437 27.08 -25.30 -5.30
N LEU A 438 26.37 -25.76 -4.27
CA LEU A 438 25.03 -25.29 -3.98
C LEU A 438 25.01 -23.81 -3.57
N GLN A 439 25.98 -23.36 -2.76
CA GLN A 439 26.14 -21.93 -2.41
C GLN A 439 26.45 -21.08 -3.63
N ASP A 440 27.43 -21.48 -4.44
CA ASP A 440 27.85 -20.74 -5.64
C ASP A 440 26.67 -20.61 -6.63
N SER A 441 25.87 -21.66 -6.81
CA SER A 441 24.67 -21.63 -7.67
C SER A 441 23.56 -20.68 -7.17
N GLN A 442 23.46 -20.47 -5.85
CA GLN A 442 22.54 -19.53 -5.24
C GLN A 442 23.04 -18.09 -5.24
N ASP A 443 24.35 -17.88 -5.28
CA ASP A 443 25.00 -16.58 -5.22
C ASP A 443 25.22 -15.92 -6.60
N GLU A 444 25.08 -16.62 -7.72
CA GLU A 444 25.31 -16.08 -9.09
C GLU A 444 24.47 -14.83 -9.45
N GLY A 445 23.41 -14.49 -8.69
CA GLY A 445 22.63 -13.25 -8.84
C GLY A 445 22.86 -12.19 -7.74
N ARG A 446 23.59 -12.53 -6.65
CA ARG A 446 23.55 -11.79 -5.37
C ARG A 446 24.86 -11.10 -4.97
N ALA A 447 25.92 -11.22 -5.76
CA ALA A 447 27.27 -10.69 -5.45
C ALA A 447 27.38 -9.17 -5.19
N LYS A 448 26.31 -8.39 -5.38
CA LYS A 448 26.27 -6.94 -5.09
C LYS A 448 25.75 -6.59 -3.69
N GLU A 449 25.42 -7.55 -2.84
CA GLU A 449 24.78 -7.31 -1.53
C GLU A 449 25.77 -7.15 -0.37
N GLU A 450 27.07 -7.35 -0.62
CA GLU A 450 28.10 -7.24 0.42
C GLU A 450 28.57 -5.80 0.71
N GLU A 451 27.92 -4.78 0.12
CA GLU A 451 28.25 -3.39 0.40
C GLU A 451 27.84 -3.04 1.84
N GLU A 452 28.78 -2.62 2.68
CA GLU A 452 28.49 -2.21 4.05
C GLU A 452 27.52 -1.03 4.07
N ILE A 453 26.39 -1.21 4.73
CA ILE A 453 25.40 -0.14 4.93
C ILE A 453 25.81 0.64 6.18
N PRO A 454 26.13 1.95 6.06
CA PRO A 454 26.57 2.73 7.21
C PRO A 454 25.46 2.82 8.24
N ALA A 455 25.78 2.53 9.50
CA ALA A 455 24.86 2.67 10.62
C ALA A 455 24.53 4.16 10.82
N VAL A 456 23.24 4.51 10.70
CA VAL A 456 22.73 5.86 10.96
C VAL A 456 22.00 5.84 12.27
N SER A 457 22.52 6.58 13.27
CA SER A 457 21.77 6.80 14.52
C SER A 457 20.56 7.68 14.26
N PRO A 458 19.38 7.37 14.85
CA PRO A 458 18.24 8.29 14.81
C PRO A 458 18.71 9.62 15.43
N ALA A 459 18.44 10.73 14.73
CA ALA A 459 18.81 12.07 15.18
C ALA A 459 18.19 12.32 16.56
N THR A 460 18.99 12.21 17.60
CA THR A 460 18.62 12.61 18.96
C THR A 460 18.43 14.13 18.93
N GLU A 461 17.26 14.62 19.28
CA GLU A 461 17.03 16.06 19.45
C GLU A 461 18.07 16.60 20.43
N ARG A 462 18.92 17.52 19.95
CA ARG A 462 19.68 18.33 20.88
C ARG A 462 18.66 19.05 21.76
N PRO A 463 18.76 18.94 23.11
CA PRO A 463 17.87 19.66 23.99
C PRO A 463 17.94 21.15 23.61
N ALA A 464 16.77 21.76 23.46
CA ALA A 464 16.65 23.19 23.22
C ALA A 464 17.49 23.93 24.30
N ARG A 465 18.52 24.64 23.88
CA ARG A 465 19.29 25.50 24.77
C ARG A 465 18.30 26.47 25.38
N SER A 466 18.06 26.35 26.67
CA SER A 466 17.34 27.32 27.47
C SER A 466 18.01 28.67 27.28
N SER A 467 17.26 29.62 26.73
CA SER A 467 17.64 31.02 26.68
C SER A 467 17.61 31.57 28.11
N GLY A 468 18.78 31.62 28.75
CA GLY A 468 18.98 32.41 29.93
C GLY A 468 19.14 33.91 29.54
N PRO A 469 18.64 34.86 30.33
CA PRO A 469 18.74 36.26 30.03
C PRO A 469 20.18 36.78 30.27
N SER A 470 20.86 37.27 29.26
CA SER A 470 22.09 38.05 29.45
C SER A 470 21.83 39.54 29.19
N SER A 471 21.90 40.29 30.26
CA SER A 471 22.05 41.73 30.29
C SER A 471 23.48 42.15 29.96
N GLY A 472 23.66 43.23 29.16
CA GLY A 472 24.82 44.11 29.14
C GLY A 472 25.41 44.43 27.77
N PRO A 473 25.70 45.71 27.50
CA PRO A 473 26.03 46.26 26.18
C PRO A 473 27.55 46.37 25.95
N GLY A 474 28.00 46.14 24.72
CA GLY A 474 29.37 46.51 24.37
C GLY A 474 29.92 45.84 23.14
N GLY A 475 30.14 46.60 22.07
CA GLY A 475 31.25 46.42 21.13
C GLY A 475 30.99 45.61 19.87
N ARG A 476 30.77 46.28 18.73
CA ARG A 476 30.99 45.79 17.36
C ARG A 476 32.45 45.36 17.16
N PRO A 477 32.72 44.30 16.35
CA PRO A 477 33.11 44.59 14.99
C PRO A 477 32.47 43.66 13.93
N VAL A 478 32.38 44.23 12.77
CA VAL A 478 31.95 43.70 11.46
C VAL A 478 32.74 42.47 11.05
N ARG A 479 32.06 41.39 10.64
CA ARG A 479 32.66 40.38 9.76
C ARG A 479 31.63 39.69 8.89
N SER A 480 31.76 39.96 7.62
CA SER A 480 31.48 39.24 6.38
C SER A 480 30.36 38.18 6.37
N GLU A 481 29.39 38.49 5.57
CA GLU A 481 28.35 37.63 5.01
C GLU A 481 28.92 36.37 4.37
N ARG A 482 28.46 35.20 4.80
CA ARG A 482 28.42 33.99 3.99
C ARG A 482 26.97 33.55 3.86
N GLY A 483 26.55 33.49 2.60
CA GLY A 483 25.21 33.38 2.06
C GLY A 483 24.30 32.31 2.66
N ALA A 484 23.07 32.71 2.89
CA ALA A 484 21.91 31.84 3.08
C ALA A 484 21.55 31.11 1.77
N PRO A 485 21.01 29.93 1.82
CA PRO A 485 20.56 29.23 0.61
C PRO A 485 19.36 29.97 0.00
N LYS A 486 19.51 30.36 -1.26
CA LYS A 486 18.48 31.06 -2.05
C LYS A 486 17.25 30.13 -2.21
N ARG A 487 16.08 30.66 -1.92
CA ARG A 487 14.76 30.14 -2.31
C ARG A 487 14.73 29.92 -3.83
N PRO A 488 13.96 28.95 -4.36
CA PRO A 488 13.79 28.79 -5.79
C PRO A 488 13.20 30.07 -6.38
N ALA A 489 13.87 30.59 -7.40
CA ALA A 489 13.46 31.77 -8.14
C ALA A 489 12.09 31.52 -8.82
N GLY A 490 11.22 32.53 -8.79
CA GLY A 490 10.01 32.57 -9.60
C GLY A 490 10.33 32.54 -11.11
N PRO A 491 9.32 32.50 -11.98
CA PRO A 491 9.54 32.44 -13.43
C PRO A 491 10.43 33.60 -13.88
N PRO A 492 11.37 33.33 -14.82
CA PRO A 492 12.31 34.35 -15.29
C PRO A 492 11.58 35.56 -15.88
N SER A 493 12.07 36.77 -15.63
CA SER A 493 11.50 38.04 -16.07
C SER A 493 11.80 38.37 -17.54
N TRP A 494 12.28 37.43 -18.33
CA TRP A 494 12.65 37.57 -19.76
C TRP A 494 12.08 36.45 -20.60
N ASP A 495 11.90 36.68 -21.89
CA ASP A 495 11.47 35.66 -22.85
C ASP A 495 12.52 34.56 -22.96
N THR A 496 12.08 33.31 -22.72
CA THR A 496 12.93 32.12 -22.70
C THR A 496 12.70 31.23 -23.92
N THR A 497 13.79 30.69 -24.45
CA THR A 497 13.77 29.65 -25.49
C THR A 497 14.39 28.37 -24.95
N ARG A 498 13.78 27.22 -25.26
CA ARG A 498 14.33 25.91 -24.90
C ARG A 498 15.32 25.42 -25.94
N LEU A 499 16.47 24.94 -25.48
CA LEU A 499 17.48 24.27 -26.27
C LEU A 499 17.43 22.78 -26.01
N TRP A 500 17.40 22.00 -27.09
CA TRP A 500 17.55 20.56 -27.06
C TRP A 500 19.01 20.18 -27.25
N ILE A 501 19.55 19.34 -26.35
CA ILE A 501 20.95 18.86 -26.32
C ILE A 501 20.91 17.33 -26.38
N GLY A 502 21.53 16.73 -27.40
CA GLY A 502 21.52 15.29 -27.64
C GLY A 502 22.42 14.49 -26.71
N ALA A 503 22.39 14.79 -25.41
CA ALA A 503 23.05 14.05 -24.34
C ALA A 503 22.19 14.12 -23.07
N GLY A 504 21.96 12.95 -22.44
CA GLY A 504 21.11 12.79 -21.27
C GLY A 504 21.80 11.98 -20.15
N ARG A 505 20.98 11.39 -19.26
CA ARG A 505 21.47 10.59 -18.11
C ARG A 505 22.34 9.41 -18.52
N VAL A 506 21.99 8.72 -19.59
CA VAL A 506 22.77 7.58 -20.12
C VAL A 506 24.17 8.02 -20.54
N ALA A 507 24.33 9.27 -21.00
CA ALA A 507 25.63 9.87 -21.30
C ALA A 507 26.36 10.44 -20.06
N GLY A 508 25.81 10.24 -18.85
CA GLY A 508 26.35 10.75 -17.59
C GLY A 508 26.17 12.25 -17.38
N MET A 509 25.24 12.90 -18.12
CA MET A 509 25.01 14.34 -18.06
C MET A 509 24.38 14.75 -16.73
N ARG A 510 24.89 15.81 -16.10
CA ARG A 510 24.35 16.41 -14.88
C ARG A 510 23.99 17.89 -15.12
N PRO A 511 23.04 18.49 -14.36
CA PRO A 511 22.72 19.90 -14.50
C PRO A 511 23.93 20.84 -14.39
N ALA A 512 24.85 20.53 -13.47
CA ALA A 512 26.08 21.32 -13.28
C ALA A 512 27.01 21.29 -14.51
N ASP A 513 27.05 20.19 -15.27
CA ASP A 513 27.87 20.06 -16.47
C ASP A 513 27.33 20.97 -17.61
N LEU A 514 26.00 21.09 -17.71
CA LEU A 514 25.34 21.95 -18.69
C LEU A 514 25.47 23.43 -18.32
N VAL A 515 25.29 23.77 -17.03
CA VAL A 515 25.52 25.12 -16.53
C VAL A 515 26.95 25.54 -16.76
N GLY A 516 27.93 24.70 -16.40
CA GLY A 516 29.36 24.97 -16.58
C GLY A 516 29.75 25.14 -18.06
N ALA A 517 29.22 24.29 -18.96
CA ALA A 517 29.47 24.39 -20.37
C ALA A 517 28.84 25.66 -21.00
N ILE A 518 27.61 26.01 -20.63
CA ILE A 518 26.95 27.22 -21.15
C ILE A 518 27.63 28.49 -20.61
N ALA A 519 27.96 28.52 -19.32
CA ALA A 519 28.63 29.66 -18.71
C ALA A 519 30.07 29.83 -19.22
N GLY A 520 30.82 28.75 -19.34
CA GLY A 520 32.22 28.79 -19.78
C GLY A 520 32.38 29.05 -21.28
N GLU A 521 31.63 28.34 -22.12
CA GLU A 521 31.84 28.37 -23.58
C GLU A 521 31.00 29.48 -24.27
N ALA A 522 29.80 29.78 -23.76
CA ALA A 522 28.96 30.83 -24.35
C ALA A 522 29.04 32.15 -23.57
N GLY A 523 29.76 32.22 -22.45
CA GLY A 523 29.89 33.42 -21.63
C GLY A 523 28.55 33.95 -21.09
N LEU A 524 27.61 33.06 -20.83
CA LEU A 524 26.30 33.39 -20.26
C LEU A 524 26.37 33.25 -18.74
N ASP A 525 25.95 34.29 -18.01
CA ASP A 525 25.88 34.22 -16.56
C ASP A 525 24.94 33.10 -16.11
N SER A 526 25.38 32.31 -15.13
CA SER A 526 24.62 31.16 -14.62
C SER A 526 23.24 31.53 -14.06
N SER A 527 23.05 32.80 -13.61
CA SER A 527 21.77 33.30 -13.14
C SER A 527 20.75 33.50 -14.29
N ARG A 528 21.21 33.54 -15.52
CA ARG A 528 20.40 33.68 -16.73
C ARG A 528 20.07 32.35 -17.41
N ILE A 529 20.49 31.22 -16.84
CA ILE A 529 20.13 29.87 -17.26
C ILE A 529 18.86 29.49 -16.48
N GLY A 530 17.78 29.22 -17.20
CA GLY A 530 16.48 28.82 -16.63
C GLY A 530 16.40 27.35 -16.25
N ALA A 531 15.24 26.73 -16.40
CA ALA A 531 15.01 25.34 -16.04
C ALA A 531 15.85 24.39 -16.88
N ILE A 532 16.43 23.37 -16.21
CA ILE A 532 17.19 22.28 -16.85
C ILE A 532 16.47 20.96 -16.59
N GLN A 533 16.08 20.28 -17.64
CA GLN A 533 15.47 18.95 -17.60
C GLN A 533 16.41 17.95 -18.30
N ILE A 534 16.76 16.86 -17.62
CA ILE A 534 17.62 15.81 -18.17
C ILE A 534 16.81 14.53 -18.30
N ALA A 535 16.56 14.15 -19.55
CA ALA A 535 15.98 12.85 -19.94
C ALA A 535 17.08 11.80 -20.13
N ASP A 536 16.72 10.58 -20.45
CA ASP A 536 17.69 9.51 -20.58
C ASP A 536 18.63 9.71 -21.77
N GLY A 537 18.13 10.12 -22.94
CA GLY A 537 18.88 10.32 -24.18
C GLY A 537 19.21 11.78 -24.52
N PHE A 538 18.59 12.77 -23.88
CA PHE A 538 18.73 14.19 -24.20
C PHE A 538 18.51 15.07 -22.98
N SER A 539 18.88 16.37 -23.11
CA SER A 539 18.59 17.39 -22.10
C SER A 539 17.94 18.60 -22.71
N LEU A 540 17.05 19.26 -21.95
CA LEU A 540 16.42 20.53 -22.31
C LEU A 540 16.91 21.60 -21.36
N VAL A 541 17.32 22.76 -21.89
CA VAL A 541 17.82 23.91 -21.11
C VAL A 541 17.12 25.16 -21.57
N GLU A 542 16.57 25.94 -20.64
CA GLU A 542 15.98 27.25 -20.92
C GLU A 542 17.06 28.33 -20.85
N VAL A 543 17.16 29.12 -21.91
CA VAL A 543 18.05 30.28 -22.03
C VAL A 543 17.28 31.49 -22.57
N PRO A 544 17.78 32.75 -22.34
CA PRO A 544 17.16 33.91 -22.93
C PRO A 544 17.16 33.81 -24.46
N GLU A 545 16.06 34.17 -25.10
CA GLU A 545 15.88 34.06 -26.54
C GLU A 545 16.97 34.79 -27.36
N PRO A 546 17.42 36.03 -26.97
CA PRO A 546 18.51 36.68 -27.68
C PRO A 546 19.85 35.95 -27.64
N ASP A 547 20.09 35.17 -26.59
CA ASP A 547 21.35 34.44 -26.39
C ASP A 547 21.33 33.03 -26.98
N ALA A 548 20.16 32.52 -27.37
CA ALA A 548 19.96 31.12 -27.80
C ALA A 548 20.89 30.71 -28.95
N ASN A 549 21.04 31.52 -29.99
CA ASN A 549 21.89 31.21 -31.14
C ASN A 549 23.38 31.21 -30.77
N ARG A 550 23.81 32.11 -29.87
CA ARG A 550 25.18 32.17 -29.33
C ARG A 550 25.50 30.91 -28.54
N VAL A 551 24.60 30.49 -27.67
CA VAL A 551 24.74 29.26 -26.87
C VAL A 551 24.79 28.01 -27.76
N ILE A 552 23.94 27.93 -28.78
CA ILE A 552 23.95 26.80 -29.74
C ILE A 552 25.30 26.72 -30.49
N ALA A 553 25.83 27.86 -30.95
CA ALA A 553 27.10 27.90 -31.68
C ALA A 553 28.28 27.48 -30.76
N ALA A 554 28.32 28.00 -29.54
CA ALA A 554 29.35 27.70 -28.56
C ALA A 554 29.33 26.19 -28.18
N LEU A 555 28.18 25.64 -27.84
CA LEU A 555 28.07 24.25 -27.43
C LEU A 555 28.31 23.24 -28.57
N LYS A 556 28.05 23.61 -29.84
CA LYS A 556 28.41 22.78 -31.00
C LYS A 556 29.94 22.71 -31.22
N ALA A 557 30.66 23.76 -30.89
CA ALA A 557 32.11 23.83 -31.00
C ALA A 557 32.82 23.14 -29.83
N ALA A 558 32.16 23.10 -28.67
CA ALA A 558 32.70 22.56 -27.42
C ALA A 558 32.46 21.06 -27.26
N THR A 559 33.18 20.46 -26.30
CA THR A 559 32.92 19.11 -25.82
C THR A 559 32.43 19.12 -24.39
N ILE A 560 31.31 18.48 -24.13
CA ILE A 560 30.76 18.34 -22.78
C ILE A 560 31.13 16.92 -22.28
N ARG A 561 31.92 16.85 -21.20
CA ARG A 561 32.49 15.58 -20.68
C ARG A 561 33.20 14.73 -21.75
N GLY A 562 33.98 15.39 -22.63
CA GLY A 562 34.76 14.71 -23.67
C GLY A 562 33.91 14.23 -24.88
N ARG A 563 32.63 14.62 -24.98
CA ARG A 563 31.74 14.25 -26.09
C ARG A 563 31.25 15.47 -26.86
N LYS A 564 31.28 15.41 -28.18
CA LYS A 564 30.58 16.39 -29.01
C LYS A 564 29.08 16.12 -28.95
N VAL A 565 28.30 17.16 -28.69
CA VAL A 565 26.84 17.05 -28.55
C VAL A 565 26.12 17.78 -29.68
N VAL A 566 25.00 17.26 -30.13
CA VAL A 566 24.11 17.95 -31.07
C VAL A 566 23.25 18.91 -30.26
N VAL A 567 23.24 20.19 -30.65
CA VAL A 567 22.44 21.23 -29.98
C VAL A 567 21.59 21.97 -30.99
N ARG A 568 20.31 22.16 -30.67
CA ARG A 568 19.34 22.88 -31.52
C ARG A 568 18.27 23.55 -30.65
N LYS A 569 17.50 24.49 -31.22
CA LYS A 569 16.27 24.96 -30.56
C LYS A 569 15.29 23.80 -30.47
N ASP A 570 14.61 23.67 -29.35
CA ASP A 570 13.55 22.69 -29.17
C ASP A 570 12.39 23.00 -30.11
N ARG A 571 11.85 21.99 -30.77
CA ARG A 571 10.67 22.12 -31.61
C ARG A 571 9.48 21.71 -30.76
N THR A 572 8.87 22.66 -30.10
CA THR A 572 7.54 22.51 -29.50
C THR A 572 6.49 22.49 -30.59
#